data_b6979360f81dd7f3b4a78537c3c5027c
#
_entry.id   b6979360f81dd7f3b4a78537c3c5027c
#
_cell.length_a   1.000
_cell.length_b   1.000
_cell.length_c   1.000
_cell.angle_alpha   90.00
_cell.angle_beta   90.00
_cell.angle_gamma   90.00
#
_symmetry.space_group_name_H-M   'P 1'
#
loop_
_entity.id
_entity.type
_entity.pdbx_description
1 polymer ?
#
loop_
_entity_poly.entity_id
_entity_poly.type
_entity_poly.pdbx_seq_one_letter_code
_entity_poly.pdbx_strand_id
1 'polypeptide(L)'
;MSTARKVLLGVGLVLAIGTGLVFSQWYLPTRRAVDIGAAMLAKQICSCVYVASRELADCRADQFSSMDPIRVELQRDQQRVRAWLPALGERFAAYREGFGCALE
;
A
#
# COMPACT_ATOMS: atom_id res chain seq x y z
N MET A 1 38.98 -27.66 2.12
CA MET A 1 38.42 -26.43 1.48
C MET A 1 39.48 -25.35 1.41
N SER A 2 39.55 -24.65 0.28
CA SER A 2 40.45 -23.49 0.15
C SER A 2 39.98 -22.34 1.02
N THR A 3 40.89 -21.47 1.41
CA THR A 3 40.58 -20.27 2.18
C THR A 3 39.57 -19.36 1.44
N ALA A 4 39.75 -19.23 0.11
CA ALA A 4 38.86 -18.44 -0.72
C ALA A 4 37.42 -18.97 -0.65
N ARG A 5 37.24 -20.29 -0.67
CA ARG A 5 35.89 -20.89 -0.58
C ARG A 5 35.27 -20.64 0.79
N LYS A 6 36.04 -20.73 1.85
CA LYS A 6 35.58 -20.44 3.22
C LYS A 6 35.14 -18.98 3.35
N VAL A 7 35.91 -18.05 2.79
CA VAL A 7 35.60 -16.62 2.79
C VAL A 7 34.29 -16.36 2.01
N LEU A 8 34.14 -16.96 0.83
CA LEU A 8 32.93 -16.82 0.01
C LEU A 8 31.69 -17.33 0.74
N LEU A 9 31.77 -18.48 1.40
CA LEU A 9 30.68 -19.04 2.19
C LEU A 9 30.31 -18.12 3.36
N GLY A 10 31.32 -17.58 4.05
CA GLY A 10 31.09 -16.65 5.15
C GLY A 10 30.42 -15.35 4.71
N VAL A 11 30.88 -14.76 3.60
CA VAL A 11 30.31 -13.56 3.03
C VAL A 11 28.84 -13.83 2.58
N GLY A 12 28.61 -14.96 1.91
CA GLY A 12 27.27 -15.36 1.49
C GLY A 12 26.30 -15.49 2.66
N LEU A 13 26.77 -16.10 3.76
CA LEU A 13 25.96 -16.27 4.97
C LEU A 13 25.63 -14.92 5.61
N VAL A 14 26.60 -14.02 5.72
CA VAL A 14 26.38 -12.67 6.28
C VAL A 14 25.39 -11.88 5.43
N LEU A 15 25.52 -11.95 4.12
CA LEU A 15 24.58 -11.26 3.21
C LEU A 15 23.17 -11.83 3.33
N ALA A 16 23.03 -13.16 3.43
CA ALA A 16 21.73 -13.80 3.58
C ALA A 16 21.04 -13.40 4.89
N ILE A 17 21.78 -13.40 6.00
CA ILE A 17 21.25 -12.99 7.31
C ILE A 17 20.89 -11.51 7.28
N GLY A 18 21.76 -10.64 6.76
CA GLY A 18 21.52 -9.21 6.65
C GLY A 18 20.28 -8.90 5.83
N THR A 19 20.14 -9.54 4.67
CA THR A 19 18.96 -9.37 3.80
C THR A 19 17.69 -9.84 4.50
N GLY A 20 17.72 -10.98 5.18
CA GLY A 20 16.60 -11.52 5.92
C GLY A 20 16.15 -10.59 7.05
N LEU A 21 17.10 -10.01 7.79
CA LEU A 21 16.79 -9.05 8.87
C LEU A 21 16.18 -7.77 8.33
N VAL A 22 16.74 -7.21 7.26
CA VAL A 22 16.17 -6.00 6.62
C VAL A 22 14.77 -6.29 6.11
N PHE A 23 14.57 -7.43 5.45
CA PHE A 23 13.24 -7.82 4.95
C PHE A 23 12.22 -7.94 6.08
N SER A 24 12.57 -8.63 7.18
CA SER A 24 11.61 -8.86 8.27
C SER A 24 11.35 -7.61 9.11
N GLN A 25 12.35 -6.73 9.28
CA GLN A 25 12.22 -5.55 10.14
C GLN A 25 11.74 -4.29 9.42
N TRP A 26 11.96 -4.22 8.12
CA TRP A 26 11.64 -3.04 7.32
C TRP A 26 10.53 -3.29 6.30
N TYR A 27 10.71 -4.30 5.46
CA TYR A 27 9.79 -4.55 4.36
C TYR A 27 8.42 -5.01 4.85
N LEU A 28 8.37 -6.00 5.74
CA LEU A 28 7.09 -6.54 6.23
C LEU A 28 6.29 -5.51 7.05
N PRO A 29 6.88 -4.78 8.02
CA PRO A 29 6.15 -3.73 8.73
C PRO A 29 5.70 -2.59 7.81
N THR A 30 6.55 -2.17 6.86
CA THR A 30 6.22 -1.13 5.90
C THR A 30 5.06 -1.57 5.00
N ARG A 31 5.10 -2.80 4.51
CA ARG A 31 4.02 -3.36 3.70
C ARG A 31 2.70 -3.40 4.46
N ARG A 32 2.72 -3.79 5.73
CA ARG A 32 1.52 -3.78 6.58
C ARG A 32 0.97 -2.37 6.78
N ALA A 33 1.84 -1.42 7.05
CA ALA A 33 1.44 -0.02 7.22
C ALA A 33 0.83 0.54 5.94
N VAL A 34 1.41 0.25 4.78
CA VAL A 34 0.89 0.66 3.47
C VAL A 34 -0.46 -0.02 3.18
N ASP A 35 -0.60 -1.30 3.52
CA ASP A 35 -1.87 -2.02 3.34
C ASP A 35 -3.00 -1.36 4.14
N ILE A 36 -2.76 -1.05 5.40
CA ILE A 36 -3.73 -0.36 6.26
C ILE A 36 -4.03 1.04 5.73
N GLY A 37 -2.98 1.80 5.38
CA GLY A 37 -3.13 3.15 4.84
C GLY A 37 -3.88 3.18 3.52
N ALA A 38 -3.57 2.26 2.62
CA ALA A 38 -4.26 2.13 1.32
C ALA A 38 -5.73 1.75 1.52
N ALA A 39 -6.03 0.84 2.44
CA ALA A 39 -7.41 0.46 2.75
C ALA A 39 -8.21 1.65 3.28
N MET A 40 -7.65 2.39 4.23
CA MET A 40 -8.28 3.57 4.81
C MET A 40 -8.50 4.65 3.74
N LEU A 41 -7.47 4.93 2.94
CA LEU A 41 -7.53 5.92 1.88
C LEU A 41 -8.56 5.55 0.82
N ALA A 42 -8.57 4.29 0.36
CA ALA A 42 -9.53 3.80 -0.63
C ALA A 42 -10.97 4.00 -0.15
N LYS A 43 -11.24 3.65 1.10
CA LYS A 43 -12.59 3.81 1.68
C LYS A 43 -12.99 5.27 1.81
N GLN A 44 -12.10 6.12 2.30
CA GLN A 44 -12.37 7.55 2.47
C GLN A 44 -12.58 8.26 1.14
N ILE A 45 -11.73 7.99 0.16
CA ILE A 45 -11.86 8.57 -1.18
C ILE A 45 -13.15 8.08 -1.85
N CYS A 46 -13.47 6.80 -1.73
CA CYS A 46 -14.72 6.24 -2.26
C CYS A 46 -15.93 6.97 -1.68
N SER A 47 -15.99 7.14 -0.38
CA SER A 47 -17.08 7.86 0.28
C SER A 47 -17.12 9.33 -0.15
N CYS A 48 -15.98 9.99 -0.24
CA CYS A 48 -15.89 11.40 -0.63
C CYS A 48 -16.40 11.61 -2.07
N VAL A 49 -15.97 10.76 -3.00
CA VAL A 49 -16.30 10.89 -4.42
C VAL A 49 -17.72 10.39 -4.73
N TYR A 50 -18.06 9.20 -4.28
CA TYR A 50 -19.32 8.54 -4.68
C TYR A 50 -20.49 8.80 -3.76
N VAL A 51 -20.28 9.06 -2.48
CA VAL A 51 -21.35 9.39 -1.53
C VAL A 51 -21.53 10.91 -1.43
N ALA A 52 -20.44 11.65 -1.19
CA ALA A 52 -20.49 13.10 -1.04
C ALA A 52 -20.44 13.87 -2.36
N SER A 53 -20.22 13.20 -3.48
CA SER A 53 -20.19 13.78 -4.83
C SER A 53 -19.15 14.90 -4.98
N ARG A 54 -18.00 14.76 -4.36
CA ARG A 54 -16.91 15.72 -4.44
C ARG A 54 -15.89 15.31 -5.50
N GLU A 55 -15.10 16.27 -5.96
CA GLU A 55 -14.00 16.01 -6.91
C GLU A 55 -12.85 15.29 -6.21
N LEU A 56 -12.17 14.41 -6.96
CA LEU A 56 -11.03 13.65 -6.42
C LEU A 56 -9.94 14.56 -5.84
N ALA A 57 -9.63 15.67 -6.52
CA ALA A 57 -8.62 16.61 -6.04
C ALA A 57 -8.94 17.17 -4.66
N ASP A 58 -10.21 17.53 -4.43
CA ASP A 58 -10.67 18.04 -3.14
C ASP A 58 -10.63 16.94 -2.07
N CYS A 59 -10.99 15.72 -2.42
CA CYS A 59 -10.93 14.59 -1.52
C CYS A 59 -9.48 14.27 -1.10
N ARG A 60 -8.55 14.36 -2.05
CA ARG A 60 -7.12 14.15 -1.78
C ARG A 60 -6.56 15.24 -0.87
N ALA A 61 -6.98 16.48 -1.06
CA ALA A 61 -6.51 17.62 -0.25
C ALA A 61 -6.89 17.49 1.22
N ASP A 62 -7.98 16.80 1.53
CA ASP A 62 -8.44 16.58 2.90
C ASP A 62 -7.70 15.45 3.63
N GLN A 63 -6.85 14.69 2.93
CA GLN A 63 -6.12 13.58 3.52
C GLN A 63 -4.84 14.05 4.21
N PHE A 64 -4.34 13.24 5.15
CA PHE A 64 -3.07 13.50 5.81
C PHE A 64 -1.93 13.47 4.78
N SER A 65 -0.94 14.34 4.95
CA SER A 65 0.23 14.39 4.07
C SER A 65 1.01 13.07 4.04
N SER A 66 0.96 12.28 5.10
CA SER A 66 1.57 10.95 5.13
C SER A 66 0.97 9.97 4.12
N MET A 67 -0.23 10.26 3.60
CA MET A 67 -0.91 9.46 2.58
C MET A 67 -0.53 9.87 1.15
N ASP A 68 0.19 10.99 0.96
CA ASP A 68 0.52 11.52 -0.36
C ASP A 68 1.27 10.53 -1.27
N PRO A 69 2.19 9.67 -0.76
CA PRO A 69 2.84 8.67 -1.61
C PRO A 69 1.91 7.61 -2.17
N ILE A 70 0.78 7.34 -1.51
CA ILE A 70 -0.18 6.32 -1.95
C ILE A 70 -0.96 6.87 -3.14
N ARG A 71 -0.93 6.13 -4.25
CA ARG A 71 -1.61 6.50 -5.48
C ARG A 71 -3.08 6.10 -5.41
N VAL A 72 -3.93 6.91 -6.03
CA VAL A 72 -5.37 6.67 -6.07
C VAL A 72 -5.86 6.74 -7.51
N GLU A 73 -6.67 5.76 -7.89
CA GLU A 73 -7.31 5.70 -9.20
C GLU A 73 -8.81 5.47 -9.01
N LEU A 74 -9.62 6.26 -9.71
CA LEU A 74 -11.06 6.05 -9.74
C LEU A 74 -11.44 5.12 -10.89
N GLN A 75 -12.09 4.02 -10.57
CA GLN A 75 -12.67 3.11 -11.56
C GLN A 75 -14.17 3.41 -11.65
N ARG A 76 -14.49 4.46 -12.39
CA ARG A 76 -15.85 5.02 -12.41
C ARG A 76 -16.91 4.06 -12.94
N ASP A 77 -16.55 3.19 -13.87
CA ASP A 77 -17.45 2.19 -14.45
C ASP A 77 -17.99 1.23 -13.38
N GLN A 78 -17.18 0.94 -12.39
CA GLN A 78 -17.51 0.00 -11.31
C GLN A 78 -17.80 0.71 -9.99
N GLN A 79 -17.75 2.05 -9.97
CA GLN A 79 -17.87 2.87 -8.77
C GLN A 79 -16.91 2.38 -7.67
N ARG A 80 -15.66 2.22 -8.04
CA ARG A 80 -14.63 1.59 -7.23
C ARG A 80 -13.40 2.49 -7.17
N VAL A 81 -12.68 2.45 -6.06
CA VAL A 81 -11.45 3.19 -5.85
C VAL A 81 -10.32 2.20 -5.62
N ARG A 82 -9.23 2.39 -6.35
CA ARG A 82 -7.99 1.66 -6.14
C ARG A 82 -6.98 2.58 -5.47
N ALA A 83 -6.40 2.14 -4.36
CA ALA A 83 -5.30 2.82 -3.69
C ALA A 83 -4.11 1.87 -3.60
N TRP A 84 -2.93 2.32 -4.04
CA TRP A 84 -1.77 1.44 -4.08
C TRP A 84 -0.46 2.21 -3.94
N LEU A 85 0.57 1.45 -3.54
CA LEU A 85 1.95 1.88 -3.61
C LEU A 85 2.74 0.72 -4.24
N PRO A 86 3.47 0.94 -5.35
CA PRO A 86 4.15 -0.14 -6.07
C PRO A 86 5.00 -1.00 -5.15
N ALA A 87 4.90 -2.32 -5.29
CA ALA A 87 5.61 -3.35 -4.52
C ALA A 87 5.25 -3.43 -3.04
N LEU A 88 4.41 -2.53 -2.50
CA LEU A 88 4.12 -2.48 -1.06
C LEU A 88 2.66 -2.79 -0.72
N GLY A 89 1.73 -2.52 -1.62
CA GLY A 89 0.33 -2.88 -1.35
C GLY A 89 -0.65 -2.28 -2.32
N GLU A 90 -1.85 -2.86 -2.36
CA GLU A 90 -2.97 -2.41 -3.18
C GLU A 90 -4.26 -2.78 -2.48
N ARG A 91 -5.18 -1.83 -2.39
CA ARG A 91 -6.50 -2.07 -1.80
C ARG A 91 -7.58 -1.40 -2.64
N PHE A 92 -8.77 -1.98 -2.61
CA PHE A 92 -9.93 -1.50 -3.32
C PHE A 92 -11.09 -1.23 -2.37
N ALA A 93 -11.88 -0.20 -2.67
CA ALA A 93 -13.16 0.04 -2.03
C ALA A 93 -14.21 0.24 -3.13
N ALA A 94 -15.38 -0.33 -2.94
CA ALA A 94 -16.47 -0.23 -3.90
C ALA A 94 -17.70 0.40 -3.26
N TYR A 95 -18.38 1.27 -4.03
CA TYR A 95 -19.64 1.87 -3.63
C TYR A 95 -20.80 0.95 -4.04
N ARG A 96 -21.75 0.79 -3.11
CA ARG A 96 -23.03 0.12 -3.38
C ARG A 96 -24.16 1.02 -2.90
N GLU A 97 -25.12 1.25 -3.78
CA GLU A 97 -26.29 2.06 -3.46
C GLU A 97 -27.01 1.51 -2.22
N GLY A 98 -27.29 2.40 -1.26
CA GLY A 98 -27.94 2.04 -0.01
C GLY A 98 -26.99 1.54 1.08
N PHE A 99 -25.74 1.16 0.75
CA PHE A 99 -24.77 0.62 1.70
C PHE A 99 -23.52 1.47 1.85
N GLY A 100 -23.29 2.42 0.93
CA GLY A 100 -22.08 3.22 0.93
C GLY A 100 -20.86 2.46 0.40
N CYS A 101 -19.67 2.84 0.85
CA CYS A 101 -18.42 2.23 0.41
C CYS A 101 -17.94 1.19 1.39
N ALA A 102 -17.47 0.06 0.85
CA ALA A 102 -16.89 -1.04 1.63
C ALA A 102 -15.59 -1.50 0.96
N LEU A 103 -14.65 -1.96 1.77
CA LEU A 103 -13.43 -2.58 1.27
C LEU A 103 -13.73 -3.94 0.63
N GLU A 104 -13.01 -4.21 -0.45
CA GLU A 104 -13.03 -5.51 -1.12
C GLU A 104 -11.88 -6.40 -0.66
#